data_70981e2b1faeb2b65d4eaf28e88defa9
#
_entry.id   70981e2b1faeb2b65d4eaf28e88defa9
#
_cell.length_a   1.000
_cell.length_b   1.000
_cell.length_c   1.000
_cell.angle_alpha   90.00
_cell.angle_beta   90.00
_cell.angle_gamma   90.00
#
_symmetry.space_group_name_H-M   'P 1'
#
loop_
_entity.id
_entity.type
_entity.pdbx_description
1 polymer ?
#
loop_
_entity_poly.entity_id
_entity_poly.type
_entity_poly.pdbx_seq_one_letter_code
_entity_poly.pdbx_strand_id
1 'polypeptide(L)'
;AGIPYAVIDYTNMDELKNAVEVAGDIFGKEEQAQSYNEFFDDTLEMVDEKLADVSKDDEPSVYHSVNEATRTDPEDSICGEIMNRAKVRDISVDKGTVADGKNAYFTLEEIYNWDPDAMVNNESSVTEYILSDTKWKGLSAVKNKKVYTLPVGATRWCHPGSMEAHMGVLAVAYTFYPEKFR
;
A
#
# COMPACT_ATOMS: atom_id res chain seq x y z
N ALA A 1 4.91 8.15 -37.51
CA ALA A 1 6.14 7.41 -37.76
C ALA A 1 5.86 5.93 -38.12
N GLY A 2 4.61 5.43 -38.05
CA GLY A 2 4.27 4.06 -38.47
C GLY A 2 4.82 2.94 -37.54
N ILE A 3 5.32 3.30 -36.37
CA ILE A 3 5.77 2.31 -35.38
C ILE A 3 4.54 1.89 -34.55
N PRO A 4 4.18 0.62 -34.49
CA PRO A 4 3.11 0.14 -33.62
C PRO A 4 3.50 0.40 -32.16
N TYR A 5 2.54 0.81 -31.36
CA TYR A 5 2.70 0.97 -29.91
C TYR A 5 1.48 0.43 -29.18
N ALA A 6 1.68 -0.01 -27.96
CA ALA A 6 0.62 -0.37 -27.03
C ALA A 6 0.77 0.48 -25.76
N VAL A 7 -0.36 0.89 -25.19
CA VAL A 7 -0.42 1.53 -23.88
C VAL A 7 -0.92 0.47 -22.92
N ILE A 8 -0.16 0.25 -21.85
CA ILE A 8 -0.52 -0.62 -20.74
C ILE A 8 -0.64 0.28 -19.51
N ASP A 9 -1.82 0.33 -18.92
CA ASP A 9 -2.13 1.14 -17.76
C ASP A 9 -2.93 0.31 -16.75
N TYR A 10 -2.77 0.60 -15.48
CA TYR A 10 -3.49 -0.07 -14.40
C TYR A 10 -3.50 0.79 -13.14
N THR A 11 -4.59 0.72 -12.39
CA THR A 11 -4.82 1.48 -11.16
C THR A 11 -5.03 0.57 -9.94
N ASN A 12 -5.30 -0.72 -10.17
CA ASN A 12 -5.56 -1.73 -9.16
C ASN A 12 -4.85 -3.05 -9.50
N MET A 13 -4.91 -4.02 -8.59
CA MET A 13 -4.20 -5.29 -8.74
C MET A 13 -4.76 -6.18 -9.85
N ASP A 14 -6.06 -6.16 -10.09
CA ASP A 14 -6.66 -6.96 -11.17
C ASP A 14 -6.27 -6.42 -12.55
N GLU A 15 -6.28 -5.11 -12.71
CA GLU A 15 -5.80 -4.46 -13.92
C GLU A 15 -4.30 -4.70 -14.14
N LEU A 16 -3.50 -4.72 -13.07
CA LEU A 16 -2.07 -5.06 -13.14
C LEU A 16 -1.87 -6.47 -13.70
N LYS A 17 -2.61 -7.47 -13.21
CA LYS A 17 -2.53 -8.85 -13.71
C LYS A 17 -2.91 -8.93 -15.20
N ASN A 18 -3.98 -8.26 -15.59
CA ASN A 18 -4.36 -8.16 -17.00
C ASN A 18 -3.29 -7.46 -17.85
N ALA A 19 -2.66 -6.41 -17.32
CA ALA A 19 -1.55 -5.73 -18.00
C ALA A 19 -0.34 -6.65 -18.23
N VAL A 20 -0.07 -7.54 -17.27
CA VAL A 20 0.97 -8.59 -17.40
C VAL A 20 0.61 -9.60 -18.50
N GLU A 21 -0.64 -10.06 -18.58
CA GLU A 21 -1.10 -10.95 -19.63
C GLU A 21 -0.94 -10.30 -21.02
N VAL A 22 -1.41 -9.07 -21.19
CA VAL A 22 -1.27 -8.30 -22.43
C VAL A 22 0.20 -8.14 -22.83
N ALA A 23 1.08 -7.88 -21.84
CA ALA A 23 2.52 -7.81 -22.12
C ALA A 23 3.08 -9.18 -22.52
N GLY A 24 2.64 -10.27 -21.89
CA GLY A 24 2.97 -11.64 -22.27
C GLY A 24 2.64 -11.92 -23.74
N ASP A 25 1.42 -11.62 -24.15
CA ASP A 25 0.95 -11.79 -25.52
C ASP A 25 1.78 -10.98 -26.54
N ILE A 26 2.06 -9.70 -26.23
CA ILE A 26 2.83 -8.81 -27.10
C ILE A 26 4.27 -9.32 -27.32
N PHE A 27 4.89 -9.88 -26.28
CA PHE A 27 6.28 -10.31 -26.30
C PHE A 27 6.47 -11.81 -26.52
N GLY A 28 5.41 -12.60 -26.69
CA GLY A 28 5.46 -14.06 -26.78
C GLY A 28 6.03 -14.68 -25.50
N LYS A 29 5.53 -14.21 -24.35
CA LYS A 29 5.94 -14.59 -23.00
C LYS A 29 4.76 -14.99 -22.12
N GLU A 30 3.78 -15.63 -22.71
CA GLU A 30 2.52 -16.02 -22.08
C GLU A 30 2.74 -16.91 -20.84
N GLU A 31 3.67 -17.86 -20.93
CA GLU A 31 4.02 -18.75 -19.80
C GLU A 31 4.62 -17.96 -18.62
N GLN A 32 5.46 -16.96 -18.91
CA GLN A 32 6.04 -16.12 -17.87
C GLN A 32 4.98 -15.20 -17.23
N ALA A 33 4.07 -14.65 -18.03
CA ALA A 33 2.96 -13.85 -17.55
C ALA A 33 2.03 -14.67 -16.65
N GLN A 34 1.69 -15.88 -17.07
CA GLN A 34 0.89 -16.81 -16.27
C GLN A 34 1.58 -17.13 -14.93
N SER A 35 2.88 -17.54 -14.98
CA SER A 35 3.61 -17.87 -13.76
C SER A 35 3.72 -16.69 -12.78
N TYR A 36 3.81 -15.46 -13.30
CA TYR A 36 3.79 -14.26 -12.47
C TYR A 36 2.42 -14.08 -11.80
N ASN A 37 1.32 -14.20 -12.57
CA ASN A 37 -0.03 -14.04 -12.04
C ASN A 37 -0.36 -15.14 -11.02
N GLU A 38 0.06 -16.39 -11.24
CA GLU A 38 -0.07 -17.47 -10.27
C GLU A 38 0.67 -17.15 -8.96
N PHE A 39 1.92 -16.70 -9.03
CA PHE A 39 2.68 -16.30 -7.85
C PHE A 39 2.06 -15.11 -7.12
N PHE A 40 1.50 -14.15 -7.88
CA PHE A 40 0.79 -13.01 -7.33
C PHE A 40 -0.44 -13.46 -6.53
N ASP A 41 -1.28 -14.31 -7.13
CA ASP A 41 -2.50 -14.85 -6.53
C ASP A 41 -2.18 -15.73 -5.31
N ASP A 42 -1.22 -16.65 -5.40
CA ASP A 42 -0.77 -17.51 -4.29
C ASP A 42 -0.31 -16.67 -3.08
N THR A 43 0.36 -15.55 -3.33
CA THR A 43 0.81 -14.65 -2.26
C THR A 43 -0.38 -13.97 -1.57
N LEU A 44 -1.35 -13.49 -2.34
CA LEU A 44 -2.55 -12.86 -1.78
C LEU A 44 -3.42 -13.88 -1.02
N GLU A 45 -3.62 -15.06 -1.60
CA GLU A 45 -4.39 -16.14 -0.97
C GLU A 45 -3.77 -16.55 0.37
N MET A 46 -2.44 -16.72 0.41
CA MET A 46 -1.72 -17.01 1.65
C MET A 46 -1.95 -15.93 2.72
N VAL A 47 -1.95 -14.64 2.34
CA VAL A 47 -2.22 -13.56 3.30
C VAL A 47 -3.66 -13.58 3.76
N ASP A 48 -4.61 -13.74 2.83
CA ASP A 48 -6.05 -13.82 3.12
C ASP A 48 -6.37 -14.98 4.08
N GLU A 49 -5.76 -16.16 3.87
CA GLU A 49 -5.91 -17.32 4.76
C GLU A 49 -5.36 -17.03 6.16
N LYS A 50 -4.16 -16.44 6.25
CA LYS A 50 -3.52 -16.14 7.54
C LYS A 50 -4.27 -15.07 8.35
N LEU A 51 -4.96 -14.17 7.68
CA LEU A 51 -5.71 -13.09 8.30
C LEU A 51 -7.22 -13.34 8.36
N ALA A 52 -7.69 -14.54 8.00
CA ALA A 52 -9.13 -14.87 7.91
C ALA A 52 -9.89 -14.67 9.22
N ASP A 53 -9.24 -14.82 10.37
CA ASP A 53 -9.82 -14.64 11.71
C ASP A 53 -9.69 -13.20 12.25
N VAL A 54 -9.04 -12.28 11.52
CA VAL A 54 -8.97 -10.87 11.91
C VAL A 54 -10.31 -10.19 11.60
N SER A 55 -11.00 -9.76 12.64
CA SER A 55 -12.25 -9.02 12.49
C SER A 55 -11.98 -7.56 12.15
N LYS A 56 -12.95 -6.89 11.54
CA LYS A 56 -12.86 -5.46 11.20
C LYS A 56 -12.62 -4.57 12.41
N ASP A 57 -13.13 -4.97 13.58
CA ASP A 57 -12.97 -4.22 14.83
C ASP A 57 -11.56 -4.35 15.42
N ASP A 58 -10.82 -5.40 15.02
CA ASP A 58 -9.44 -5.67 15.46
C ASP A 58 -8.40 -5.07 14.50
N GLU A 59 -8.82 -4.50 13.37
CA GLU A 59 -7.92 -3.87 12.40
C GLU A 59 -7.30 -2.59 13.01
N PRO A 60 -5.96 -2.49 13.08
CA PRO A 60 -5.31 -1.29 13.58
C PRO A 60 -5.58 -0.09 12.67
N SER A 61 -5.78 1.08 13.26
CA SER A 61 -5.88 2.32 12.52
C SER A 61 -4.50 2.77 12.05
N VAL A 62 -4.37 3.02 10.76
CA VAL A 62 -3.09 3.41 10.14
C VAL A 62 -3.30 4.71 9.36
N TYR A 63 -2.36 5.63 9.48
CA TYR A 63 -2.24 6.74 8.56
C TYR A 63 -1.14 6.41 7.55
N HIS A 64 -1.52 6.31 6.29
CA HIS A 64 -0.60 6.12 5.18
C HIS A 64 -0.14 7.47 4.62
N SER A 65 1.16 7.64 4.37
CA SER A 65 1.68 8.84 3.73
C SER A 65 2.56 8.56 2.52
N VAL A 66 2.42 9.42 1.50
CA VAL A 66 3.10 9.33 0.20
C VAL A 66 4.00 10.55 0.05
N ASN A 67 5.25 10.40 -0.30
CA ASN A 67 6.21 11.48 -0.60
C ASN A 67 6.31 12.62 0.43
N GLU A 68 5.23 12.96 1.13
CA GLU A 68 5.13 14.01 2.14
C GLU A 68 4.30 13.52 3.33
N ALA A 69 4.65 13.94 4.54
CA ALA A 69 4.06 13.45 5.77
C ALA A 69 2.55 13.75 5.93
N THR A 70 2.02 14.71 5.19
CA THR A 70 0.62 15.13 5.21
C THR A 70 -0.15 14.81 3.93
N ARG A 71 0.46 14.03 3.03
CA ARG A 71 -0.14 13.60 1.77
C ARG A 71 -0.42 12.11 1.80
N THR A 72 -1.61 11.70 1.36
CA THR A 72 -2.02 10.30 1.25
C THR A 72 -2.53 9.97 -0.15
N ASP A 73 -2.67 8.70 -0.45
CA ASP A 73 -3.32 8.21 -1.65
C ASP A 73 -4.83 7.96 -1.41
N PRO A 74 -5.68 8.00 -2.44
CA PRO A 74 -7.08 7.65 -2.32
C PRO A 74 -7.29 6.13 -2.12
N GLU A 75 -8.49 5.75 -1.68
CA GLU A 75 -8.88 4.36 -1.41
C GLU A 75 -8.73 3.45 -2.65
N ASP A 76 -9.05 3.96 -3.83
CA ASP A 76 -9.00 3.27 -5.12
C ASP A 76 -7.58 3.19 -5.72
N SER A 77 -6.55 3.52 -4.94
CA SER A 77 -5.15 3.35 -5.33
C SER A 77 -4.62 1.96 -4.99
N ILE A 78 -3.54 1.56 -5.65
CA ILE A 78 -2.80 0.32 -5.29
C ILE A 78 -2.43 0.30 -3.80
N CYS A 79 -2.07 1.44 -3.24
CA CYS A 79 -1.71 1.52 -1.83
C CYS A 79 -2.92 1.36 -0.90
N GLY A 80 -4.05 1.95 -1.25
CA GLY A 80 -5.32 1.71 -0.56
C GLY A 80 -5.70 0.23 -0.59
N GLU A 81 -5.55 -0.42 -1.74
CA GLU A 81 -5.80 -1.85 -1.88
C GLU A 81 -4.83 -2.71 -1.05
N ILE A 82 -3.54 -2.35 -0.99
CA ILE A 82 -2.54 -3.00 -0.12
C ILE A 82 -2.97 -2.92 1.35
N MET A 83 -3.36 -1.74 1.83
CA MET A 83 -3.78 -1.56 3.23
C MET A 83 -5.03 -2.39 3.54
N ASN A 84 -6.03 -2.34 2.68
CA ASN A 84 -7.27 -3.09 2.85
C ASN A 84 -7.02 -4.61 2.91
N ARG A 85 -6.27 -5.18 1.96
CA ARG A 85 -5.97 -6.61 1.94
C ARG A 85 -5.11 -7.05 3.13
N ALA A 86 -4.23 -6.18 3.60
CA ALA A 86 -3.43 -6.45 4.80
C ALA A 86 -4.21 -6.30 6.11
N LYS A 87 -5.52 -6.08 6.06
CA LYS A 87 -6.39 -5.89 7.24
C LYS A 87 -5.91 -4.77 8.15
N VAL A 88 -5.48 -3.66 7.57
CA VAL A 88 -5.19 -2.42 8.28
C VAL A 88 -6.12 -1.33 7.78
N ARG A 89 -6.74 -0.64 8.70
CA ARG A 89 -7.72 0.40 8.39
C ARG A 89 -7.03 1.73 8.14
N ASP A 90 -6.97 2.15 6.88
CA ASP A 90 -6.46 3.49 6.54
C ASP A 90 -7.44 4.55 7.04
N ILE A 91 -7.03 5.25 8.11
CA ILE A 91 -7.88 6.24 8.78
C ILE A 91 -8.15 7.47 7.90
N SER A 92 -7.28 7.77 6.94
CA SER A 92 -7.47 8.88 6.02
C SER A 92 -8.63 8.62 5.06
N VAL A 93 -8.81 7.37 4.64
CA VAL A 93 -9.95 6.91 3.81
C VAL A 93 -11.25 7.03 4.61
N ASP A 94 -11.28 6.53 5.85
CA ASP A 94 -12.46 6.63 6.73
C ASP A 94 -12.92 8.07 6.97
N LYS A 95 -12.04 9.06 6.83
CA LYS A 95 -12.31 10.48 7.08
C LYS A 95 -12.60 11.29 5.82
N GLY A 96 -12.76 10.61 4.69
CA GLY A 96 -13.26 11.22 3.46
C GLY A 96 -12.16 11.73 2.55
N THR A 97 -11.10 10.97 2.42
CA THR A 97 -10.15 11.17 1.33
C THR A 97 -10.89 11.15 0.01
N VAL A 98 -10.67 12.16 -0.80
CA VAL A 98 -11.46 12.42 -1.99
C VAL A 98 -11.24 11.31 -3.02
N ALA A 99 -12.31 10.64 -3.38
CA ALA A 99 -12.37 9.59 -4.39
C ALA A 99 -12.35 10.19 -5.82
N ASP A 100 -11.38 11.05 -6.14
CA ASP A 100 -11.25 11.61 -7.49
C ASP A 100 -9.95 11.20 -8.21
N GLY A 101 -9.28 10.16 -7.72
CA GLY A 101 -8.01 9.69 -8.27
C GLY A 101 -6.83 10.64 -8.02
N LYS A 102 -6.98 11.59 -7.11
CA LYS A 102 -5.93 12.53 -6.72
C LYS A 102 -5.56 12.34 -5.27
N ASN A 103 -4.27 12.53 -5.00
CA ASN A 103 -3.76 12.51 -3.64
C ASN A 103 -4.46 13.56 -2.78
N ALA A 104 -4.81 13.18 -1.56
CA ALA A 104 -5.36 14.08 -0.57
C ALA A 104 -4.26 14.67 0.33
N TYR A 105 -4.46 15.91 0.72
CA TYR A 105 -3.60 16.58 1.71
C TYR A 105 -4.41 16.85 2.96
N PHE A 106 -3.81 16.54 4.10
CA PHE A 106 -4.37 16.81 5.41
C PHE A 106 -3.45 17.73 6.22
N THR A 107 -4.03 18.42 7.18
CA THR A 107 -3.24 19.18 8.15
C THR A 107 -2.73 18.25 9.25
N LEU A 108 -1.62 18.64 9.89
CA LEU A 108 -1.13 17.92 11.05
C LEU A 108 -2.16 17.89 12.20
N GLU A 109 -3.00 18.92 12.31
CA GLU A 109 -4.09 18.96 13.31
C GLU A 109 -5.14 17.89 13.06
N GLU A 110 -5.52 17.66 11.80
CA GLU A 110 -6.44 16.56 11.44
C GLU A 110 -5.83 15.21 11.79
N ILE A 111 -4.56 14.98 11.48
CA ILE A 111 -3.85 13.74 11.82
C ILE A 111 -3.79 13.54 13.35
N TYR A 112 -3.58 14.63 14.11
CA TYR A 112 -3.64 14.59 15.56
C TYR A 112 -5.03 14.26 16.11
N ASN A 113 -6.08 14.78 15.49
CA ASN A 113 -7.46 14.47 15.88
C ASN A 113 -7.84 13.01 15.62
N TRP A 114 -7.21 12.37 14.62
CA TRP A 114 -7.39 10.94 14.34
C TRP A 114 -6.55 10.05 15.25
N ASP A 115 -5.37 10.51 15.63
CA ASP A 115 -4.36 9.82 16.44
C ASP A 115 -4.20 8.33 16.08
N PRO A 116 -3.74 8.00 14.85
CA PRO A 116 -3.65 6.64 14.37
C PRO A 116 -2.74 5.77 15.24
N ASP A 117 -3.04 4.46 15.31
CA ASP A 117 -2.22 3.48 16.04
C ASP A 117 -0.82 3.33 15.45
N ALA A 118 -0.69 3.52 14.14
CA ALA A 118 0.57 3.46 13.43
C ALA A 118 0.58 4.40 12.21
N MET A 119 1.78 4.64 11.68
CA MET A 119 1.99 5.35 10.42
C MET A 119 2.80 4.46 9.47
N VAL A 120 2.41 4.45 8.20
CA VAL A 120 3.12 3.73 7.12
C VAL A 120 3.47 4.76 6.04
N ASN A 121 4.74 4.84 5.70
CA ASN A 121 5.25 5.84 4.76
C ASN A 121 5.91 5.16 3.56
N ASN A 122 5.71 5.70 2.36
CA ASN A 122 6.35 5.19 1.15
C ASN A 122 7.84 5.54 1.08
N GLU A 123 8.26 6.62 1.76
CA GLU A 123 9.62 7.15 1.67
C GLU A 123 10.29 7.17 3.05
N SER A 124 11.53 6.69 3.12
CA SER A 124 12.32 6.74 4.36
C SER A 124 12.57 8.17 4.85
N SER A 125 12.73 9.11 3.92
CA SER A 125 12.88 10.53 4.25
C SER A 125 11.67 11.12 4.98
N VAL A 126 10.46 10.65 4.66
CA VAL A 126 9.23 11.03 5.36
C VAL A 126 9.22 10.44 6.77
N THR A 127 9.58 9.18 6.91
CA THR A 127 9.72 8.53 8.23
C THR A 127 10.75 9.27 9.10
N GLU A 128 11.92 9.59 8.57
CA GLU A 128 12.96 10.34 9.26
C GLU A 128 12.47 11.74 9.69
N TYR A 129 11.75 12.43 8.81
CA TYR A 129 11.15 13.72 9.13
C TYR A 129 10.17 13.62 10.29
N ILE A 130 9.21 12.67 10.22
CA ILE A 130 8.20 12.46 11.27
C ILE A 130 8.87 12.15 12.62
N LEU A 131 9.90 11.31 12.62
CA LEU A 131 10.58 10.92 13.85
C LEU A 131 11.48 12.01 14.43
N SER A 132 12.01 12.90 13.61
CA SER A 132 12.94 13.96 14.03
C SER A 132 12.24 15.27 14.44
N ASP A 133 11.15 15.65 13.77
CA ASP A 133 10.46 16.91 14.05
C ASP A 133 9.59 16.81 15.30
N THR A 134 9.78 17.77 16.20
CA THR A 134 9.07 17.83 17.49
C THR A 134 7.55 17.95 17.36
N LYS A 135 7.06 18.45 16.22
CA LYS A 135 5.63 18.62 15.96
C LYS A 135 4.87 17.29 15.89
N TRP A 136 5.55 16.18 15.57
CA TRP A 136 4.95 14.85 15.45
C TRP A 136 5.00 14.02 16.74
N LYS A 137 5.81 14.44 17.73
CA LYS A 137 6.07 13.65 18.96
C LYS A 137 4.87 13.39 19.84
N GLY A 138 3.79 14.16 19.65
CA GLY A 138 2.56 13.99 20.43
C GLY A 138 1.68 12.82 19.98
N LEU A 139 1.84 12.33 18.73
CA LEU A 139 1.04 11.23 18.19
C LEU A 139 1.35 9.89 18.88
N SER A 140 0.33 9.07 19.07
CA SER A 140 0.44 7.74 19.65
C SER A 140 1.36 6.84 18.84
N ALA A 141 1.26 6.86 17.51
CA ALA A 141 2.15 6.12 16.62
C ALA A 141 3.64 6.45 16.87
N VAL A 142 3.98 7.74 17.01
CA VAL A 142 5.36 8.19 17.24
C VAL A 142 5.86 7.80 18.63
N LYS A 143 5.04 8.02 19.69
CA LYS A 143 5.36 7.61 21.06
C LYS A 143 5.62 6.12 21.20
N ASN A 144 4.82 5.31 20.50
CA ASN A 144 4.88 3.85 20.54
C ASN A 144 5.88 3.27 19.53
N LYS A 145 6.62 4.11 18.78
CA LYS A 145 7.58 3.71 17.74
C LYS A 145 6.96 2.86 16.63
N LYS A 146 5.71 3.12 16.30
CA LYS A 146 4.96 2.47 15.23
C LYS A 146 4.90 3.35 13.98
N VAL A 147 6.05 3.82 13.54
CA VAL A 147 6.22 4.60 12.31
C VAL A 147 7.10 3.77 11.38
N TYR A 148 6.52 3.26 10.31
CA TYR A 148 7.14 2.29 9.42
C TYR A 148 7.39 2.91 8.05
N THR A 149 8.42 2.41 7.37
CA THR A 149 8.65 2.68 5.95
C THR A 149 8.38 1.40 5.18
N LEU A 150 7.61 1.48 4.11
CA LEU A 150 7.44 0.35 3.21
C LEU A 150 8.78 0.01 2.55
N PRO A 151 9.12 -1.27 2.44
CA PRO A 151 10.30 -1.69 1.73
C PRO A 151 10.29 -1.20 0.28
N VAL A 152 11.46 -0.87 -0.21
CA VAL A 152 11.70 -0.63 -1.62
C VAL A 152 12.23 -1.92 -2.21
N GLY A 153 11.39 -2.65 -2.94
CA GLY A 153 11.78 -3.82 -3.72
C GLY A 153 12.50 -3.40 -5.02
N ALA A 154 12.40 -4.21 -6.06
CA ALA A 154 12.83 -3.82 -7.40
C ALA A 154 12.01 -2.65 -7.94
N THR A 155 10.77 -2.54 -7.48
CA THR A 155 9.87 -1.39 -7.69
C THR A 155 9.33 -0.92 -6.35
N ARG A 156 8.90 0.34 -6.26
CA ARG A 156 8.25 0.85 -5.04
C ARG A 156 6.88 0.19 -4.89
N TRP A 157 6.66 -0.54 -3.82
CA TRP A 157 5.50 -1.42 -3.69
C TRP A 157 4.15 -0.70 -3.68
N CYS A 158 4.08 0.51 -3.17
CA CYS A 158 2.88 1.37 -3.23
C CYS A 158 2.89 2.37 -4.40
N HIS A 159 3.73 2.19 -5.39
CA HIS A 159 3.74 3.08 -6.56
C HIS A 159 2.77 2.57 -7.63
N PRO A 160 2.04 3.43 -8.35
CA PRO A 160 1.11 3.01 -9.40
C PRO A 160 1.74 2.12 -10.49
N GLY A 161 3.05 2.21 -10.71
CA GLY A 161 3.77 1.34 -11.65
C GLY A 161 4.39 0.10 -11.01
N SER A 162 4.00 -0.28 -9.79
CA SER A 162 4.62 -1.40 -9.08
C SER A 162 4.11 -2.74 -9.59
N MET A 163 5.04 -3.58 -10.04
CA MET A 163 4.79 -4.99 -10.32
C MET A 163 4.82 -5.87 -9.06
N GLU A 164 5.15 -5.31 -7.90
CA GLU A 164 5.35 -6.06 -6.64
C GLU A 164 4.30 -5.74 -5.58
N ALA A 165 3.09 -5.29 -5.98
CA ALA A 165 2.03 -4.88 -5.06
C ALA A 165 1.63 -5.99 -4.06
N HIS A 166 1.60 -7.26 -4.49
CA HIS A 166 1.36 -8.42 -3.63
C HIS A 166 2.40 -8.56 -2.51
N MET A 167 3.67 -8.21 -2.78
CA MET A 167 4.71 -8.17 -1.74
C MET A 167 4.48 -7.02 -0.75
N GLY A 168 3.87 -5.92 -1.22
CA GLY A 168 3.41 -4.83 -0.36
C GLY A 168 2.35 -5.31 0.63
N VAL A 169 1.37 -6.08 0.17
CA VAL A 169 0.35 -6.70 1.04
C VAL A 169 1.00 -7.58 2.09
N LEU A 170 1.88 -8.48 1.67
CA LEU A 170 2.59 -9.40 2.58
C LEU A 170 3.43 -8.64 3.62
N ALA A 171 4.14 -7.59 3.22
CA ALA A 171 4.98 -6.82 4.12
C ALA A 171 4.17 -6.05 5.17
N VAL A 172 3.06 -5.42 4.76
CA VAL A 172 2.16 -4.72 5.69
C VAL A 172 1.51 -5.74 6.63
N ALA A 173 0.97 -6.83 6.11
CA ALA A 173 0.39 -7.90 6.91
C ALA A 173 1.38 -8.46 7.95
N TYR A 174 2.61 -8.77 7.52
CA TYR A 174 3.66 -9.24 8.43
C TYR A 174 4.03 -8.19 9.49
N THR A 175 4.02 -6.91 9.13
CA THR A 175 4.36 -5.82 10.06
C THR A 175 3.34 -5.69 11.19
N PHE A 176 2.06 -5.87 10.89
CA PHE A 176 0.98 -5.68 11.86
C PHE A 176 0.57 -6.98 12.57
N TYR A 177 0.77 -8.13 11.93
CA TYR A 177 0.38 -9.46 12.44
C TYR A 177 1.52 -10.47 12.37
N PRO A 178 2.73 -10.17 12.92
CA PRO A 178 3.89 -11.03 12.76
C PRO A 178 3.69 -12.45 13.33
N GLU A 179 2.80 -12.63 14.30
CA GLU A 179 2.48 -13.94 14.89
C GLU A 179 1.70 -14.86 13.93
N LYS A 180 0.99 -14.29 12.95
CA LYS A 180 0.23 -15.06 11.94
C LYS A 180 1.15 -15.69 10.87
N PHE A 181 2.36 -15.18 10.73
CA PHE A 181 3.32 -15.58 9.69
C PHE A 181 4.51 -16.40 10.23
N ARG A 182 4.39 -16.92 11.43
CA ARG A 182 5.40 -17.80 12.06
C ARG A 182 5.17 -19.26 11.75
#